data_ddba68e3af422bd119cc0256a3b8b6c7
#
_entry.id   ddba68e3af422bd119cc0256a3b8b6c7
#
_cell.length_a   1.000
_cell.length_b   1.000
_cell.length_c   1.000
_cell.angle_alpha   90.00
_cell.angle_beta   90.00
_cell.angle_gamma   90.00
#
_symmetry.space_group_name_H-M   'P 1'
#
loop_
_entity.id
_entity.type
_entity.pdbx_description
1 polymer ?
#
loop_
_entity_poly.entity_id
_entity_poly.type
_entity_poly.pdbx_seq_one_letter_code
_entity_poly.pdbx_strand_id
1 'polypeptide(L)' 'MKVAVMELRLYVPWVHSLKEKRMVVKSLLGKIRNRYAVSAAETEEQDIHQTIVIGVAAIVAHAA' A
#
# COMPACT_ATOMS: atom_id res chain seq x y z
N MET A 1 23.48 -5.40 -3.76
CA MET A 1 22.06 -5.44 -3.34
C MET A 1 21.53 -4.02 -3.31
N LYS A 2 20.36 -3.82 -3.85
CA LYS A 2 19.69 -2.52 -3.82
C LYS A 2 18.28 -2.68 -3.29
N VAL A 3 17.73 -1.63 -2.69
CA VAL A 3 16.35 -1.59 -2.21
C VAL A 3 15.60 -0.52 -2.99
N ALA A 4 14.52 -0.90 -3.63
CA ALA A 4 13.60 0.02 -4.29
C ALA A 4 12.45 0.34 -3.34
N VAL A 5 12.11 1.60 -3.24
CA VAL A 5 11.02 2.08 -2.37
C VAL A 5 10.04 2.89 -3.21
N MET A 6 8.75 2.64 -3.01
CA MET A 6 7.71 3.38 -3.69
C MET A 6 6.59 3.72 -2.70
N GLU A 7 6.04 4.91 -2.85
CA GLU A 7 4.84 5.31 -2.10
C GLU A 7 3.68 5.48 -3.07
N LEU A 8 2.54 4.88 -2.72
CA LEU A 8 1.30 5.02 -3.46
C LEU A 8 0.32 5.82 -2.61
N ARG A 9 -0.25 6.88 -3.19
CA ARG A 9 -1.29 7.66 -2.54
C ARG A 9 -2.56 7.55 -3.37
N LEU A 10 -3.63 7.05 -2.76
CA LEU A 10 -4.90 6.81 -3.42
C LEU A 10 -6.01 7.60 -2.73
N TYR A 11 -6.86 8.21 -3.53
CA TYR A 11 -8.06 8.88 -3.04
C TYR A 11 -9.27 7.99 -3.30
N VAL A 12 -10.00 7.67 -2.24
CA VAL A 12 -11.16 6.77 -2.29
C VAL A 12 -12.40 7.45 -1.72
N PRO A 13 -12.98 8.42 -2.45
CA PRO A 13 -14.07 9.25 -1.93
C PRO A 13 -15.36 8.47 -1.63
N TRP A 14 -15.52 7.29 -2.19
CA TRP A 14 -16.68 6.42 -1.93
C TRP A 14 -16.60 5.68 -0.61
N VAL A 15 -15.48 5.73 0.08
CA VAL A 15 -15.33 5.12 1.39
C VAL A 15 -15.86 6.07 2.45
N HIS A 16 -16.77 5.59 3.31
CA HIS A 16 -17.47 6.43 4.28
C HIS A 16 -17.10 6.16 5.74
N SER A 17 -16.22 5.20 6.01
CA SER A 17 -15.79 4.89 7.37
C SER A 17 -14.39 4.30 7.39
N LEU A 18 -13.76 4.34 8.56
CA LEU A 18 -12.46 3.70 8.75
C LEU A 18 -12.56 2.17 8.62
N LYS A 19 -13.69 1.60 9.00
CA LYS A 19 -13.93 0.16 8.84
C LYS A 19 -13.92 -0.23 7.36
N GLU A 20 -14.63 0.51 6.51
CA GLU A 20 -14.60 0.30 5.06
C GLU A 20 -13.19 0.47 4.50
N LYS A 21 -12.50 1.53 4.92
CA LYS A 21 -11.14 1.78 4.47
C LYS A 21 -10.22 0.61 4.81
N ARG A 22 -10.29 0.09 6.04
CA ARG A 22 -9.45 -1.04 6.46
C ARG A 22 -9.69 -2.26 5.59
N MET A 23 -10.92 -2.50 5.17
CA MET A 23 -11.24 -3.60 4.26
C MET A 23 -10.61 -3.39 2.89
N VAL A 24 -10.69 -2.17 2.35
CA VAL A 24 -10.07 -1.81 1.06
C VAL A 24 -8.55 -1.94 1.14
N VAL A 25 -7.94 -1.41 2.19
CA VAL A 25 -6.48 -1.48 2.39
C VAL A 25 -6.02 -2.94 2.50
N LYS A 26 -6.72 -3.73 3.29
CA LYS A 26 -6.40 -5.16 3.46
C LYS A 26 -6.47 -5.91 2.13
N SER A 27 -7.50 -5.67 1.35
CA SER A 27 -7.66 -6.28 0.03
C SER A 27 -6.54 -5.86 -0.91
N LEU A 28 -6.22 -4.58 -0.95
CA LEU A 28 -5.19 -4.03 -1.81
C LEU A 28 -3.80 -4.58 -1.43
N LEU A 29 -3.47 -4.57 -0.14
CA LEU A 29 -2.20 -5.13 0.34
C LEU A 29 -2.09 -6.61 0.04
N GLY A 30 -3.19 -7.36 0.19
CA GLY A 30 -3.22 -8.78 -0.14
C GLY A 30 -2.92 -9.03 -1.61
N LYS A 31 -3.51 -8.24 -2.50
CA LYS A 31 -3.26 -8.34 -3.95
C LYS A 31 -1.81 -8.02 -4.30
N ILE A 32 -1.25 -6.96 -3.71
CA ILE A 32 0.14 -6.56 -3.95
C ILE A 32 1.08 -7.68 -3.49
N ARG A 33 0.89 -8.18 -2.28
CA ARG A 33 1.76 -9.23 -1.71
C ARG A 33 1.67 -10.56 -2.46
N ASN A 34 0.49 -10.90 -2.97
CA ASN A 34 0.31 -12.13 -3.75
C ASN A 34 0.92 -12.04 -5.14
N ARG A 35 1.00 -10.85 -5.69
CA ARG A 35 1.47 -10.65 -7.06
C ARG A 35 2.96 -10.32 -7.13
N TYR A 36 3.51 -9.71 -6.10
CA TYR A 36 4.89 -9.22 -6.10
C TYR A 36 5.61 -9.64 -4.83
N ALA A 37 6.90 -9.95 -4.97
CA ALA A 37 7.77 -10.25 -3.84
C ALA A 37 8.24 -8.94 -3.19
N VAL A 38 7.33 -8.29 -2.46
CA VAL A 38 7.58 -6.99 -1.86
C VAL A 38 7.07 -6.96 -0.42
N SER A 39 7.60 -6.03 0.35
CA SER A 39 7.03 -5.65 1.64
C SER A 39 6.13 -4.44 1.41
N ALA A 40 4.90 -4.48 1.91
CA ALA A 40 3.95 -3.40 1.71
C ALA A 40 3.12 -3.18 2.98
N ALA A 41 2.87 -1.91 3.30
CA ALA A 41 2.06 -1.54 4.46
C ALA A 41 1.43 -0.17 4.25
N GLU A 42 0.34 0.09 4.96
CA GLU A 42 -0.21 1.44 5.05
C GLU A 42 0.71 2.25 5.96
N THR A 43 1.26 3.36 5.45
CA THR A 43 2.31 4.12 6.14
C THR A 43 1.86 5.47 6.69
N GLU A 44 0.79 6.05 6.15
CA GLU A 44 0.28 7.35 6.56
C GLU A 44 -1.24 7.40 6.44
N GLU A 45 -1.85 8.45 6.97
CA GLU A 45 -3.28 8.75 6.84
C GLU A 45 -4.18 7.63 7.36
N GLN A 46 -3.72 6.90 8.37
CA GLN A 46 -4.44 5.73 8.90
C GLN A 46 -5.80 6.10 9.50
N ASP A 47 -5.94 7.33 10.01
CA ASP A 47 -7.16 7.83 10.64
C ASP A 47 -8.06 8.62 9.67
N ILE A 48 -7.68 8.74 8.41
CA ILE A 48 -8.45 9.42 7.37
C ILE A 48 -9.01 8.38 6.43
N HIS A 49 -10.33 8.29 6.33
CA HIS A 49 -10.97 7.19 5.60
C HIS A 49 -11.00 7.35 4.08
N GLN A 50 -10.72 8.53 3.55
CA GLN A 50 -10.79 8.78 2.10
C GLN A 50 -9.43 8.82 1.41
N THR A 51 -8.33 8.71 2.15
CA THR A 51 -6.99 8.69 1.59
C THR A 51 -6.23 7.45 2.08
N ILE A 52 -5.61 6.74 1.15
CA ILE A 52 -4.79 5.57 1.45
C ILE A 52 -3.37 5.86 1.00
N VAL A 53 -2.42 5.70 1.92
CA VAL A 53 -0.99 5.84 1.60
C VAL A 53 -0.30 4.52 1.90
N ILE A 54 0.24 3.89 0.87
CA ILE A 54 0.91 2.59 0.97
C ILE A 54 2.37 2.74 0.61
N GLY A 55 3.23 2.28 1.52
CA GLY A 55 4.65 2.14 1.24
C GLY A 55 4.95 0.74 0.73
N VAL A 56 5.77 0.65 -0.29
CA VAL A 56 6.20 -0.63 -0.88
C VAL A 56 7.73 -0.62 -0.97
N ALA A 57 8.34 -1.72 -0.51
CA ALA A 57 9.79 -1.89 -0.60
C ALA A 57 10.13 -3.25 -1.19
N ALA A 58 11.13 -3.28 -2.05
CA ALA A 58 11.58 -4.52 -2.69
C ALA A 58 13.09 -4.56 -2.78
N ILE A 59 13.64 -5.75 -2.66
CA ILE A 59 15.06 -5.98 -2.91
C ILE A 59 15.25 -6.19 -4.40
N VAL A 60 16.21 -5.46 -4.97
CA VAL A 60 16.57 -5.58 -6.38
C VAL A 60 17.95 -6.24 -6.45
N ALA A 61 18.02 -7.39 -7.10
CA ALA A 61 19.25 -8.17 -7.17
C ALA A 61 20.33 -7.44 -7.97
N HIS A 62 19.95 -6.74 -9.04
CA HIS A 62 20.84 -5.96 -9.87
C HIS A 62 20.06 -4.86 -10.56
N ALA A 63 20.75 -3.78 -10.89
CA ALA A 63 20.15 -2.70 -11.67
C ALA A 63 20.19 -3.08 -13.16
N ALA A 64 19.05 -2.96 -13.80
CA ALA A 64 18.97 -3.18 -15.24
C ALA A 64 19.47 -1.96 -16.00
#